data_b58b0502141aaebb0738c0a9f0c075da
#
_entry.id   b58b0502141aaebb0738c0a9f0c075da
#
_cell.length_a   1.000
_cell.length_b   1.000
_cell.length_c   1.000
_cell.angle_alpha   90.00
_cell.angle_beta   90.00
_cell.angle_gamma   90.00
#
_symmetry.space_group_name_H-M   'P 1'
#
loop_
_entity.id
_entity.type
_entity.pdbx_description
1 polymer ?
#
loop_
_entity_poly.entity_id
_entity_poly.type
_entity_poly.pdbx_seq_one_letter_code
_entity_poly.pdbx_strand_id
1 'polypeptide(L)'
;MSIVWIGEPSSKNASLVGKKAANLSVLKYTHQIPEGFIIPATDFFNEEFTLLKESIITEYKKLSSYSHFPHLEVAVRSSGLVEDSDSASFAGQHKTFLCIRNQQQLIDAVMECRESSNEQLLDSYRKNMGIALEETKISVIVQEMIPAEVSGIVFSINPLTGNKDEILLNTSWGLGESVVEGSVIPDSYTVHKKTLAIISREINEKSLMTISSEKGTQEINVPSTLQNQSSLTEIQIIEVSKLAKHLEAIMETPIDAEYSFYNNNLYLLQCRPITTL
;
A
#
# COMPACT_ATOMS: atom_id res chain seq x y z
N MET A 1 11.48 -12.01 -20.26
CA MET A 1 11.15 -10.90 -19.37
C MET A 1 9.75 -11.11 -18.86
N SER A 2 9.58 -11.06 -17.58
CA SER A 2 8.32 -11.41 -16.93
C SER A 2 7.70 -10.28 -16.11
N ILE A 3 8.02 -8.98 -16.44
CA ILE A 3 7.28 -7.85 -15.84
C ILE A 3 5.80 -8.09 -16.12
N VAL A 4 4.99 -8.10 -15.05
CA VAL A 4 3.56 -8.43 -15.10
C VAL A 4 2.73 -7.26 -14.57
N TRP A 5 1.56 -7.02 -15.16
CA TRP A 5 0.67 -5.95 -14.69
C TRP A 5 -0.22 -6.42 -13.54
N ILE A 6 -0.53 -5.49 -12.63
CA ILE A 6 -1.49 -5.74 -11.53
C ILE A 6 -2.84 -6.15 -12.13
N GLY A 7 -3.33 -7.33 -11.74
CA GLY A 7 -4.57 -7.91 -12.25
C GLY A 7 -4.36 -8.98 -13.33
N GLU A 8 -3.20 -9.10 -13.96
CA GLU A 8 -2.94 -10.20 -14.89
C GLU A 8 -2.97 -11.57 -14.18
N PRO A 9 -3.28 -12.67 -14.87
CA PRO A 9 -3.31 -13.99 -14.25
C PRO A 9 -2.03 -14.38 -13.52
N SER A 10 -0.86 -14.06 -14.10
CA SER A 10 0.46 -14.34 -13.52
C SER A 10 0.75 -13.52 -12.25
N SER A 11 0.21 -12.29 -12.16
CA SER A 11 0.41 -11.42 -10.99
C SER A 11 -0.39 -11.86 -9.75
N LYS A 12 -1.26 -12.86 -9.87
CA LYS A 12 -1.97 -13.48 -8.74
C LYS A 12 -1.16 -14.56 -8.03
N ASN A 13 -0.03 -14.98 -8.61
CA ASN A 13 0.83 -16.00 -8.03
C ASN A 13 1.81 -15.38 -7.02
N ALA A 14 1.50 -15.52 -5.73
CA ALA A 14 2.32 -14.97 -4.65
C ALA A 14 3.77 -15.48 -4.65
N SER A 15 4.03 -16.71 -5.13
CA SER A 15 5.40 -17.25 -5.25
C SER A 15 6.21 -16.55 -6.34
N LEU A 16 5.56 -15.85 -7.29
CA LEU A 16 6.23 -15.08 -8.34
C LEU A 16 6.40 -13.62 -7.95
N VAL A 17 5.36 -13.00 -7.39
CA VAL A 17 5.26 -11.55 -7.23
C VAL A 17 5.22 -11.06 -5.78
N GLY A 18 5.24 -11.97 -4.82
CA GLY A 18 5.04 -11.66 -3.40
C GLY A 18 3.56 -11.44 -3.01
N LYS A 19 3.27 -11.57 -1.72
CA LYS A 19 1.89 -11.52 -1.22
C LYS A 19 1.21 -10.17 -1.44
N LYS A 20 1.91 -9.05 -1.20
CA LYS A 20 1.35 -7.70 -1.41
C LYS A 20 0.85 -7.50 -2.83
N ALA A 21 1.67 -7.84 -3.81
CA ALA A 21 1.33 -7.71 -5.23
C ALA A 21 0.22 -8.69 -5.64
N ALA A 22 0.27 -9.92 -5.15
CA ALA A 22 -0.74 -10.93 -5.45
C ALA A 22 -2.12 -10.55 -4.90
N ASN A 23 -2.19 -10.05 -3.66
CA ASN A 23 -3.44 -9.58 -3.05
C ASN A 23 -4.08 -8.45 -3.87
N LEU A 24 -3.29 -7.42 -4.24
CA LEU A 24 -3.79 -6.34 -5.10
C LEU A 24 -4.30 -6.89 -6.44
N SER A 25 -3.58 -7.83 -7.02
CA SER A 25 -3.95 -8.41 -8.33
C SER A 25 -5.23 -9.26 -8.29
N VAL A 26 -5.49 -9.94 -7.18
CA VAL A 26 -6.76 -10.64 -6.95
C VAL A 26 -7.91 -9.66 -6.84
N LEU A 27 -7.71 -8.55 -6.14
CA LEU A 27 -8.71 -7.54 -5.82
C LEU A 27 -8.99 -6.55 -6.95
N LYS A 28 -8.11 -6.45 -7.96
CA LYS A 28 -8.19 -5.47 -9.06
C LYS A 28 -9.50 -5.49 -9.85
N TYR A 29 -10.14 -6.65 -9.98
CA TYR A 29 -11.37 -6.78 -10.76
C TYR A 29 -12.64 -6.33 -10.01
N THR A 30 -12.56 -6.19 -8.70
CA THR A 30 -13.72 -5.87 -7.85
C THR A 30 -13.59 -4.53 -7.15
N HIS A 31 -12.38 -3.94 -7.15
CA HIS A 31 -12.07 -2.69 -6.47
C HIS A 31 -11.27 -1.75 -7.35
N GLN A 32 -11.38 -0.46 -7.09
CA GLN A 32 -10.61 0.56 -7.76
C GLN A 32 -9.19 0.57 -7.18
N ILE A 33 -8.28 -0.10 -7.87
CA ILE A 33 -6.86 -0.18 -7.54
C ILE A 33 -6.09 0.58 -8.61
N PRO A 34 -5.15 1.47 -8.22
CA PRO A 34 -4.33 2.21 -9.19
C PRO A 34 -3.59 1.26 -10.12
N GLU A 35 -3.35 1.70 -11.36
CA GLU A 35 -2.60 0.92 -12.34
C GLU A 35 -1.15 0.73 -11.90
N GLY A 36 -0.54 -0.33 -12.38
CA GLY A 36 0.86 -0.61 -12.03
C GLY A 36 1.35 -1.93 -12.60
N PHE A 37 2.65 -2.12 -12.48
CA PHE A 37 3.30 -3.35 -12.88
C PHE A 37 4.26 -3.85 -11.78
N ILE A 38 4.63 -5.12 -11.88
CA ILE A 38 5.44 -5.83 -10.91
C ILE A 38 6.65 -6.39 -11.62
N ILE A 39 7.82 -6.17 -11.06
CA ILE A 39 9.10 -6.73 -11.49
C ILE A 39 9.33 -7.95 -10.59
N PRO A 40 9.19 -9.19 -11.11
CA PRO A 40 9.42 -10.39 -10.33
C PRO A 40 10.86 -10.49 -9.83
N ALA A 41 11.05 -11.09 -8.67
CA ALA A 41 12.36 -11.29 -8.08
C ALA A 41 13.34 -12.04 -9.02
N THR A 42 12.81 -12.96 -9.83
CA THR A 42 13.58 -13.74 -10.81
C THR A 42 14.27 -12.91 -11.87
N ASP A 43 13.68 -11.79 -12.28
CA ASP A 43 14.19 -10.94 -13.36
C ASP A 43 15.46 -10.21 -12.94
N PHE A 44 15.64 -9.96 -11.64
CA PHE A 44 16.85 -9.35 -11.09
C PHE A 44 18.09 -10.28 -11.13
N PHE A 45 17.89 -11.58 -11.32
CA PHE A 45 18.97 -12.58 -11.30
C PHE A 45 19.29 -13.17 -12.67
N ASN A 46 18.31 -13.16 -13.58
CA ASN A 46 18.37 -13.88 -14.84
C ASN A 46 18.72 -13.00 -16.05
N GLU A 47 18.71 -11.67 -15.89
CA GLU A 47 18.87 -10.75 -17.01
C GLU A 47 20.09 -9.84 -16.85
N GLU A 48 20.68 -9.47 -18.00
CA GLU A 48 21.57 -8.31 -18.02
C GLU A 48 20.83 -7.08 -17.53
N PHE A 49 21.40 -6.39 -16.58
CA PHE A 49 20.79 -5.20 -15.96
C PHE A 49 20.31 -4.16 -16.98
N THR A 50 21.05 -4.02 -18.10
CA THR A 50 20.68 -3.10 -19.19
C THR A 50 19.34 -3.45 -19.81
N LEU A 51 19.09 -4.74 -20.09
CA LEU A 51 17.83 -5.20 -20.68
C LEU A 51 16.66 -5.04 -19.71
N LEU A 52 16.89 -5.33 -18.43
CA LEU A 52 15.88 -5.12 -17.40
C LEU A 52 15.52 -3.65 -17.29
N LYS A 53 16.49 -2.74 -17.26
CA LYS A 53 16.29 -1.29 -17.23
C LYS A 53 15.45 -0.80 -18.42
N GLU A 54 15.74 -1.24 -19.63
CA GLU A 54 14.97 -0.89 -20.84
C GLU A 54 13.52 -1.37 -20.75
N SER A 55 13.29 -2.54 -20.20
CA SER A 55 11.95 -3.09 -19.99
C SER A 55 11.17 -2.31 -18.95
N ILE A 56 11.78 -1.97 -17.82
CA ILE A 56 11.15 -1.13 -16.77
C ILE A 56 10.75 0.22 -17.36
N ILE A 57 11.63 0.87 -18.13
CA ILE A 57 11.36 2.15 -18.78
C ILE A 57 10.20 2.02 -19.79
N THR A 58 10.14 0.91 -20.52
CA THR A 58 9.07 0.66 -21.48
C THR A 58 7.72 0.53 -20.77
N GLU A 59 7.64 -0.26 -19.70
CA GLU A 59 6.39 -0.42 -18.93
C GLU A 59 5.99 0.89 -18.20
N TYR A 60 6.95 1.67 -17.73
CA TYR A 60 6.69 2.99 -17.15
C TYR A 60 6.07 3.97 -18.18
N LYS A 61 6.59 3.99 -19.41
CA LYS A 61 6.00 4.80 -20.50
C LYS A 61 4.60 4.34 -20.84
N LYS A 62 4.36 3.03 -20.84
CA LYS A 62 3.04 2.45 -21.04
C LYS A 62 2.09 2.85 -19.90
N LEU A 63 2.53 2.77 -18.64
CA LEU A 63 1.77 3.23 -17.49
C LEU A 63 1.38 4.71 -17.63
N SER A 64 2.32 5.55 -18.06
CA SER A 64 2.05 6.97 -18.32
C SER A 64 0.95 7.20 -19.37
N SER A 65 0.80 6.29 -20.35
CA SER A 65 -0.26 6.40 -21.36
C SER A 65 -1.65 6.00 -20.85
N TYR A 66 -1.72 5.29 -19.73
CA TYR A 66 -2.96 4.89 -19.06
C TYR A 66 -3.34 5.80 -17.90
N SER A 67 -2.41 6.64 -17.44
CA SER A 67 -2.67 7.55 -16.33
C SER A 67 -3.82 8.50 -16.63
N HIS A 68 -4.73 8.64 -15.69
CA HIS A 68 -5.82 9.61 -15.73
C HIS A 68 -5.47 10.91 -15.01
N PHE A 69 -4.27 11.00 -14.44
CA PHE A 69 -3.79 12.19 -13.72
C PHE A 69 -2.91 13.05 -14.62
N PRO A 70 -2.86 14.38 -14.39
CA PRO A 70 -2.10 15.30 -15.24
C PRO A 70 -0.61 14.99 -15.35
N HIS A 71 -0.05 14.41 -14.29
CA HIS A 71 1.35 13.99 -14.22
C HIS A 71 1.41 12.61 -13.58
N LEU A 72 2.09 11.66 -14.24
CA LEU A 72 2.32 10.35 -13.65
C LEU A 72 3.33 10.49 -12.51
N GLU A 73 2.89 10.12 -11.33
CA GLU A 73 3.73 9.81 -10.18
C GLU A 73 3.55 8.35 -9.80
N VAL A 74 4.61 7.68 -9.40
CA VAL A 74 4.51 6.30 -8.96
C VAL A 74 5.11 6.08 -7.58
N ALA A 75 4.53 5.13 -6.86
CA ALA A 75 5.11 4.52 -5.68
C ALA A 75 5.88 3.27 -6.12
N VAL A 76 7.09 3.09 -5.57
CA VAL A 76 7.91 1.90 -5.76
C VAL A 76 8.02 1.19 -4.42
N ARG A 77 7.51 -0.03 -4.35
CA ARG A 77 7.35 -0.77 -3.10
C ARG A 77 7.93 -2.18 -3.23
N SER A 78 8.59 -2.67 -2.20
CA SER A 78 8.99 -4.08 -2.12
C SER A 78 7.79 -4.99 -1.82
N SER A 79 7.80 -6.19 -2.38
CA SER A 79 6.84 -7.27 -2.13
C SER A 79 7.61 -8.56 -1.87
N GLY A 80 7.77 -8.92 -0.61
CA GLY A 80 8.47 -10.13 -0.19
C GLY A 80 7.69 -11.40 -0.55
N LEU A 81 8.39 -12.46 -0.93
CA LEU A 81 7.77 -13.76 -1.20
C LEU A 81 7.26 -14.42 0.09
N VAL A 82 7.88 -14.14 1.22
CA VAL A 82 7.58 -14.72 2.57
C VAL A 82 7.03 -13.67 3.54
N GLU A 83 6.81 -12.44 3.07
CA GLU A 83 6.24 -11.36 3.89
C GLU A 83 4.84 -11.74 4.36
N ASP A 84 4.50 -11.41 5.64
CA ASP A 84 3.22 -11.76 6.28
C ASP A 84 2.96 -13.28 6.40
N SER A 85 3.99 -14.09 6.63
CA SER A 85 3.80 -15.48 7.04
C SER A 85 3.49 -15.54 8.55
N ASP A 86 2.72 -16.57 8.98
CA ASP A 86 2.36 -16.81 10.39
C ASP A 86 3.58 -16.90 11.33
N SER A 87 4.78 -17.08 10.76
CA SER A 87 6.04 -17.26 11.47
C SER A 87 6.97 -16.04 11.48
N ALA A 88 6.72 -15.02 10.63
CA ALA A 88 7.62 -13.87 10.53
C ALA A 88 6.86 -12.61 10.07
N SER A 89 6.89 -11.56 10.88
CA SER A 89 6.42 -10.23 10.49
C SER A 89 7.63 -9.36 10.15
N PHE A 90 7.77 -9.00 8.88
CA PHE A 90 8.78 -8.06 8.40
C PHE A 90 8.24 -6.62 8.32
N ALA A 91 7.24 -6.30 9.14
CA ALA A 91 6.63 -4.97 9.16
C ALA A 91 7.69 -3.89 9.39
N GLY A 92 7.75 -2.89 8.51
CA GLY A 92 8.69 -1.76 8.59
C GLY A 92 10.11 -2.02 8.08
N GLN A 93 10.45 -3.23 7.60
CA GLN A 93 11.80 -3.54 7.11
C GLN A 93 11.97 -3.33 5.59
N HIS A 94 10.87 -3.11 4.85
CA HIS A 94 10.89 -2.97 3.40
C HIS A 94 10.71 -1.52 2.97
N LYS A 95 11.59 -1.09 2.06
CA LYS A 95 11.58 0.29 1.55
C LYS A 95 10.38 0.56 0.66
N THR A 96 9.83 1.76 0.80
CA THR A 96 8.83 2.35 -0.09
C THR A 96 9.34 3.72 -0.53
N PHE A 97 9.28 3.99 -1.81
CA PHE A 97 9.62 5.29 -2.40
C PHE A 97 8.38 5.87 -3.05
N LEU A 98 8.03 7.08 -2.66
CA LEU A 98 6.86 7.80 -3.15
C LEU A 98 7.25 8.95 -4.06
N CYS A 99 6.29 9.45 -4.84
CA CYS A 99 6.44 10.62 -5.71
C CYS A 99 7.55 10.50 -6.75
N ILE A 100 7.75 9.30 -7.30
CA ILE A 100 8.71 9.05 -8.38
C ILE A 100 8.11 9.57 -9.69
N ARG A 101 8.82 10.49 -10.38
CA ARG A 101 8.29 11.25 -11.52
C ARG A 101 9.04 11.05 -12.83
N ASN A 102 10.20 10.45 -12.80
CA ASN A 102 11.03 10.28 -13.99
C ASN A 102 11.73 8.92 -14.00
N GLN A 103 12.23 8.55 -15.18
CA GLN A 103 12.85 7.25 -15.43
C GLN A 103 14.08 7.00 -14.56
N GLN A 104 14.90 8.03 -14.29
CA GLN A 104 16.11 7.86 -13.48
C GLN A 104 15.73 7.57 -12.03
N GLN A 105 14.84 8.38 -11.45
CA GLN A 105 14.32 8.14 -10.09
C GLN A 105 13.68 6.75 -9.97
N LEU A 106 12.93 6.32 -11.00
CA LEU A 106 12.31 5.00 -11.02
C LEU A 106 13.35 3.89 -10.93
N ILE A 107 14.38 3.93 -11.77
CA ILE A 107 15.44 2.91 -11.76
C ILE A 107 16.17 2.90 -10.42
N ASP A 108 16.51 4.07 -9.89
CA ASP A 108 17.20 4.19 -8.60
C ASP A 108 16.34 3.60 -7.47
N ALA A 109 15.05 3.96 -7.40
CA ALA A 109 14.11 3.41 -6.41
C ALA A 109 13.92 1.90 -6.53
N VAL A 110 13.81 1.36 -7.75
CA VAL A 110 13.71 -0.09 -8.00
C VAL A 110 14.95 -0.81 -7.49
N MET A 111 16.15 -0.26 -7.76
CA MET A 111 17.40 -0.85 -7.30
C MET A 111 17.54 -0.79 -5.78
N GLU A 112 17.18 0.32 -5.16
CA GLU A 112 17.21 0.44 -3.71
C GLU A 112 16.19 -0.48 -3.02
N CYS A 113 14.98 -0.65 -3.59
CA CYS A 113 14.02 -1.66 -3.12
C CYS A 113 14.63 -3.07 -3.18
N ARG A 114 15.28 -3.43 -4.29
CA ARG A 114 15.95 -4.72 -4.44
C ARG A 114 17.06 -4.92 -3.40
N GLU A 115 17.90 -3.89 -3.19
CA GLU A 115 19.04 -3.96 -2.28
C GLU A 115 18.62 -4.08 -0.82
N SER A 116 17.44 -3.55 -0.46
CA SER A 116 16.91 -3.65 0.91
C SER A 116 16.73 -5.09 1.39
N SER A 117 16.60 -6.05 0.48
CA SER A 117 16.56 -7.49 0.81
C SER A 117 17.92 -8.05 1.27
N ASN A 118 19.02 -7.38 0.96
CA ASN A 118 20.39 -7.84 1.21
C ASN A 118 21.03 -7.20 2.45
N GLU A 119 20.34 -6.34 3.18
CA GLU A 119 20.91 -5.68 4.36
C GLU A 119 21.23 -6.69 5.47
N GLN A 120 22.40 -6.53 6.11
CA GLN A 120 22.96 -7.45 7.12
C GLN A 120 22.05 -7.72 8.34
N LEU A 121 21.12 -6.82 8.63
CA LEU A 121 20.09 -7.01 9.69
C LEU A 121 19.13 -8.15 9.36
N LEU A 122 18.80 -8.31 8.07
CA LEU A 122 18.00 -9.43 7.59
C LEU A 122 18.77 -10.76 7.70
N ASP A 123 20.06 -10.78 7.51
CA ASP A 123 20.88 -12.00 7.63
C ASP A 123 20.92 -12.57 9.04
N SER A 124 20.97 -11.71 10.05
CA SER A 124 20.94 -12.14 11.45
C SER A 124 19.55 -12.67 11.84
N TYR A 125 18.49 -12.02 11.37
CA TYR A 125 17.12 -12.44 11.60
C TYR A 125 16.79 -13.75 10.86
N ARG A 126 17.25 -13.90 9.62
CA ARG A 126 17.12 -15.12 8.79
C ARG A 126 17.75 -16.33 9.45
N LYS A 127 18.99 -16.20 9.92
CA LYS A 127 19.74 -17.28 10.61
C LYS A 127 19.02 -17.75 11.84
N ASN A 128 18.41 -16.83 12.60
CA ASN A 128 17.67 -17.15 13.82
C ASN A 128 16.33 -17.84 13.55
N MET A 129 15.71 -17.59 12.38
CA MET A 129 14.40 -18.12 12.02
C MET A 129 14.48 -19.33 11.05
N GLY A 130 15.69 -19.73 10.62
CA GLY A 130 15.89 -20.86 9.70
C GLY A 130 15.33 -20.65 8.28
N ILE A 131 15.18 -19.40 7.83
CA ILE A 131 14.62 -19.04 6.53
C ILE A 131 15.68 -19.21 5.44
N ALA A 132 15.36 -19.94 4.36
CA ALA A 132 16.26 -20.16 3.24
C ALA A 132 16.51 -18.86 2.44
N LEU A 133 17.74 -18.71 1.89
CA LEU A 133 18.12 -17.54 1.06
C LEU A 133 17.18 -17.29 -0.12
N GLU A 134 16.60 -18.35 -0.70
CA GLU A 134 15.66 -18.24 -1.81
C GLU A 134 14.32 -17.62 -1.41
N GLU A 135 13.92 -17.78 -0.15
CA GLU A 135 12.67 -17.23 0.40
C GLU A 135 12.74 -15.73 0.69
N THR A 136 13.93 -15.14 0.62
CA THR A 136 14.15 -13.71 0.89
C THR A 136 14.15 -12.84 -0.37
N LYS A 137 13.90 -13.46 -1.52
CA LYS A 137 13.78 -12.72 -2.78
C LYS A 137 12.57 -11.79 -2.71
N ILE A 138 12.75 -10.55 -3.15
CA ILE A 138 11.67 -9.56 -3.23
C ILE A 138 11.36 -9.23 -4.69
N SER A 139 10.09 -9.12 -4.98
CA SER A 139 9.58 -8.46 -6.18
C SER A 139 9.40 -6.97 -5.90
N VAL A 140 9.39 -6.15 -6.93
CA VAL A 140 9.17 -4.71 -6.81
C VAL A 140 7.89 -4.33 -7.52
N ILE A 141 6.99 -3.64 -6.81
CA ILE A 141 5.75 -3.08 -7.32
C ILE A 141 6.02 -1.64 -7.73
N VAL A 142 5.67 -1.28 -8.96
CA VAL A 142 5.60 0.09 -9.46
C VAL A 142 4.14 0.42 -9.68
N GLN A 143 3.56 1.29 -8.87
CA GLN A 143 2.13 1.59 -8.87
C GLN A 143 1.90 3.08 -9.00
N GLU A 144 0.93 3.48 -9.83
CA GLU A 144 0.49 4.87 -9.95
C GLU A 144 0.05 5.42 -8.59
N MET A 145 0.52 6.62 -8.26
CA MET A 145 0.08 7.32 -7.05
C MET A 145 -1.20 8.10 -7.29
N ILE A 146 -2.08 8.03 -6.31
CA ILE A 146 -3.28 8.84 -6.26
C ILE A 146 -2.93 10.17 -5.59
N PRO A 147 -3.26 11.33 -6.17
CA PRO A 147 -3.09 12.64 -5.53
C PRO A 147 -4.14 12.82 -4.42
N ALA A 148 -3.97 12.04 -3.35
CA ALA A 148 -4.97 11.85 -2.32
C ALA A 148 -5.31 13.14 -1.58
N GLU A 149 -6.61 13.40 -1.43
CA GLU A 149 -7.17 14.44 -0.57
C GLU A 149 -7.25 13.96 0.89
N VAL A 150 -7.59 12.68 1.06
CA VAL A 150 -7.70 11.99 2.33
C VAL A 150 -7.18 10.56 2.16
N SER A 151 -6.46 10.07 3.15
CA SER A 151 -5.98 8.69 3.18
C SER A 151 -6.13 8.09 4.57
N GLY A 152 -6.12 6.77 4.64
CA GLY A 152 -6.21 6.10 5.93
C GLY A 152 -5.98 4.61 5.86
N ILE A 153 -6.13 4.00 7.03
CA ILE A 153 -6.09 2.54 7.23
C ILE A 153 -7.45 2.11 7.77
N VAL A 154 -7.96 1.01 7.28
CA VAL A 154 -9.16 0.36 7.81
C VAL A 154 -8.83 -1.06 8.26
N PHE A 155 -9.30 -1.40 9.45
CA PHE A 155 -9.23 -2.74 10.01
C PHE A 155 -10.62 -3.36 9.98
N SER A 156 -10.76 -4.54 9.41
CA SER A 156 -12.05 -5.23 9.34
C SER A 156 -12.55 -5.74 10.71
N ILE A 157 -11.70 -5.72 11.71
CA ILE A 157 -12.00 -5.94 13.12
C ILE A 157 -11.38 -4.82 13.94
N ASN A 158 -11.81 -4.62 15.18
CA ASN A 158 -11.18 -3.64 16.07
C ASN A 158 -9.93 -4.25 16.75
N PRO A 159 -8.71 -3.89 16.33
CA PRO A 159 -7.49 -4.50 16.87
C PRO A 159 -7.18 -4.04 18.30
N LEU A 160 -7.78 -2.92 18.77
CA LEU A 160 -7.56 -2.40 20.11
C LEU A 160 -8.36 -3.18 21.17
N THR A 161 -9.55 -3.65 20.79
CA THR A 161 -10.49 -4.36 21.69
C THR A 161 -10.60 -5.85 21.40
N GLY A 162 -10.13 -6.28 20.22
CA GLY A 162 -10.34 -7.64 19.70
C GLY A 162 -11.78 -7.89 19.21
N ASN A 163 -12.64 -6.86 19.17
CA ASN A 163 -14.04 -7.00 18.78
C ASN A 163 -14.18 -7.25 17.27
N LYS A 164 -14.67 -8.45 16.93
CA LYS A 164 -14.85 -8.90 15.54
C LYS A 164 -16.10 -8.30 14.86
N ASP A 165 -17.01 -7.73 15.62
CA ASP A 165 -18.22 -7.07 15.11
C ASP A 165 -18.02 -5.57 14.87
N GLU A 166 -16.82 -5.05 15.07
CA GLU A 166 -16.44 -3.65 14.84
C GLU A 166 -15.40 -3.51 13.72
N ILE A 167 -15.59 -2.50 12.90
CA ILE A 167 -14.60 -2.03 11.91
C ILE A 167 -13.99 -0.75 12.47
N LEU A 168 -12.66 -0.64 12.46
CA LEU A 168 -11.93 0.56 12.89
C LEU A 168 -11.32 1.24 11.67
N LEU A 169 -11.56 2.56 11.53
CA LEU A 169 -10.94 3.40 10.51
C LEU A 169 -10.07 4.45 11.19
N ASN A 170 -8.85 4.63 10.71
CA ASN A 170 -7.97 5.74 11.06
C ASN A 170 -7.62 6.51 9.79
N THR A 171 -7.80 7.85 9.80
CA THR A 171 -7.72 8.65 8.57
C THR A 171 -7.23 10.07 8.83
N SER A 172 -6.53 10.65 7.85
CA SER A 172 -6.07 12.03 7.89
C SER A 172 -6.08 12.66 6.49
N TRP A 173 -5.84 13.98 6.45
CA TRP A 173 -5.71 14.71 5.19
C TRP A 173 -4.43 14.32 4.43
N GLY A 174 -4.48 14.35 3.11
CA GLY A 174 -3.36 14.13 2.22
C GLY A 174 -2.97 12.66 2.03
N LEU A 175 -1.68 12.40 1.80
CA LEU A 175 -1.13 11.06 1.58
C LEU A 175 -1.13 10.23 2.86
N GLY A 176 -1.27 8.91 2.71
CA GLY A 176 -1.38 7.97 3.84
C GLY A 176 -0.10 7.73 4.63
N GLU A 177 1.06 8.21 4.14
CA GLU A 177 2.36 8.04 4.80
C GLU A 177 2.32 8.47 6.26
N SER A 178 1.77 9.66 6.55
CA SER A 178 1.67 10.21 7.90
C SER A 178 0.82 9.38 8.86
N VAL A 179 -0.22 8.71 8.35
CA VAL A 179 -1.07 7.81 9.15
C VAL A 179 -0.36 6.49 9.42
N VAL A 180 0.31 5.94 8.40
CA VAL A 180 1.04 4.66 8.49
C VAL A 180 2.24 4.77 9.43
N GLU A 181 2.99 5.88 9.34
CA GLU A 181 4.19 6.14 10.18
C GLU A 181 3.84 6.67 11.58
N GLY A 182 2.58 7.05 11.82
CA GLY A 182 2.14 7.59 13.10
C GLY A 182 2.68 9.01 13.38
N SER A 183 3.04 9.77 12.36
CA SER A 183 3.52 11.16 12.50
C SER A 183 2.40 12.16 12.78
N VAL A 184 1.15 11.77 12.55
CA VAL A 184 -0.06 12.55 12.88
C VAL A 184 -1.02 11.73 13.74
N ILE A 185 -1.82 12.42 14.56
CA ILE A 185 -2.94 11.79 15.28
C ILE A 185 -4.14 11.80 14.32
N PRO A 186 -4.56 10.65 13.79
CA PRO A 186 -5.64 10.57 12.81
C PRO A 186 -7.02 10.73 13.48
N ASP A 187 -8.04 11.04 12.68
CA ASP A 187 -9.41 10.80 13.08
C ASP A 187 -9.64 9.29 13.18
N SER A 188 -10.45 8.87 14.16
CA SER A 188 -10.79 7.46 14.37
C SER A 188 -12.31 7.26 14.35
N TYR A 189 -12.76 6.24 13.63
CA TYR A 189 -14.18 5.88 13.55
C TYR A 189 -14.35 4.39 13.83
N THR A 190 -15.27 4.07 14.74
CA THR A 190 -15.70 2.68 14.97
C THR A 190 -17.08 2.47 14.36
N VAL A 191 -17.21 1.44 13.55
CA VAL A 191 -18.44 1.13 12.80
C VAL A 191 -18.88 -0.30 13.10
N HIS A 192 -20.15 -0.49 13.39
CA HIS A 192 -20.71 -1.82 13.61
C HIS A 192 -20.74 -2.61 12.29
N LYS A 193 -20.03 -3.73 12.21
CA LYS A 193 -19.77 -4.47 10.96
C LYS A 193 -21.06 -4.92 10.23
N LYS A 194 -22.09 -5.38 10.95
CA LYS A 194 -23.33 -5.88 10.33
C LYS A 194 -24.24 -4.77 9.84
N THR A 195 -24.48 -3.77 10.69
CA THR A 195 -25.47 -2.71 10.43
C THR A 195 -24.88 -1.50 9.71
N LEU A 196 -23.55 -1.35 9.72
CA LEU A 196 -22.79 -0.18 9.25
C LEU A 196 -23.16 1.11 10.02
N ALA A 197 -23.73 0.98 11.23
CA ALA A 197 -23.95 2.11 12.10
C ALA A 197 -22.62 2.59 12.68
N ILE A 198 -22.38 3.89 12.66
CA ILE A 198 -21.20 4.50 13.26
C ILE A 198 -21.42 4.50 14.79
N ILE A 199 -20.56 3.77 15.52
CA ILE A 199 -20.62 3.62 16.98
C ILE A 199 -19.94 4.82 17.65
N SER A 200 -18.75 5.20 17.16
CA SER A 200 -17.98 6.32 17.70
C SER A 200 -17.26 7.09 16.62
N ARG A 201 -16.98 8.35 16.91
CA ARG A 201 -16.16 9.27 16.10
C ARG A 201 -15.25 10.02 17.06
N GLU A 202 -13.97 9.91 16.83
CA GLU A 202 -12.95 10.66 17.53
C GLU A 202 -12.24 11.55 16.51
N ILE A 203 -12.58 12.85 16.54
CA ILE A 203 -12.01 13.83 15.62
C ILE A 203 -10.87 14.54 16.33
N ASN A 204 -9.67 14.36 15.80
CA ASN A 204 -8.44 14.91 16.37
C ASN A 204 -8.00 16.16 15.61
N GLU A 205 -7.15 16.96 16.23
CA GLU A 205 -6.50 18.09 15.56
C GLU A 205 -5.42 17.57 14.61
N LYS A 206 -5.62 17.81 13.31
CA LYS A 206 -4.70 17.44 12.24
C LYS A 206 -3.97 18.69 11.75
N SER A 207 -2.90 19.07 12.44
CA SER A 207 -2.12 20.27 12.12
C SER A 207 -1.24 20.13 10.88
N LEU A 208 -0.81 18.91 10.55
CA LEU A 208 0.07 18.60 9.43
C LEU A 208 -0.59 17.59 8.49
N MET A 209 -0.25 17.66 7.21
CA MET A 209 -0.56 16.64 6.21
C MET A 209 0.62 16.46 5.26
N THR A 210 0.77 15.26 4.75
CA THR A 210 1.77 14.94 3.72
C THR A 210 1.17 15.08 2.34
N ILE A 211 1.87 15.77 1.46
CA ILE A 211 1.51 15.94 0.05
C ILE A 211 2.66 15.52 -0.86
N SER A 212 2.36 15.27 -2.13
CA SER A 212 3.38 15.12 -3.16
C SER A 212 4.02 16.47 -3.49
N SER A 213 5.36 16.48 -3.65
CA SER A 213 6.15 17.64 -4.05
C SER A 213 7.18 17.25 -5.12
N GLU A 214 7.85 18.24 -5.74
CA GLU A 214 8.88 17.97 -6.74
C GLU A 214 10.08 17.16 -6.22
N LYS A 215 10.29 17.16 -4.90
CA LYS A 215 11.42 16.47 -4.24
C LYS A 215 11.02 15.19 -3.50
N GLY A 216 9.83 14.65 -3.75
CA GLY A 216 9.28 13.53 -3.03
C GLY A 216 8.03 13.92 -2.23
N THR A 217 7.87 13.40 -1.02
CA THR A 217 6.80 13.83 -0.11
C THR A 217 7.22 15.08 0.68
N GLN A 218 6.25 15.89 1.06
CA GLN A 218 6.45 17.10 1.86
C GLN A 218 5.33 17.25 2.89
N GLU A 219 5.69 17.50 4.14
CA GLU A 219 4.75 17.93 5.15
C GLU A 219 4.41 19.41 5.01
N ILE A 220 3.13 19.72 5.02
CA ILE A 220 2.60 21.08 5.05
C ILE A 220 1.56 21.26 6.15
N ASN A 221 1.34 22.51 6.56
CA ASN A 221 0.26 22.82 7.49
C ASN A 221 -1.10 22.58 6.85
N VAL A 222 -1.99 21.87 7.55
CA VAL A 222 -3.40 21.78 7.19
C VAL A 222 -4.03 23.17 7.35
N PRO A 223 -4.85 23.65 6.41
CA PRO A 223 -5.61 24.89 6.59
C PRO A 223 -6.36 24.90 7.91
N SER A 224 -6.29 26.00 8.66
CA SER A 224 -6.86 26.09 10.02
C SER A 224 -8.34 25.72 10.08
N THR A 225 -9.07 25.97 9.00
CA THR A 225 -10.48 25.60 8.86
C THR A 225 -10.72 24.08 8.81
N LEU A 226 -9.71 23.28 8.44
CA LEU A 226 -9.80 21.82 8.28
C LEU A 226 -9.18 21.05 9.45
N GLN A 227 -8.33 21.68 10.26
CA GLN A 227 -7.56 20.99 11.31
C GLN A 227 -8.43 20.20 12.28
N ASN A 228 -9.59 20.77 12.69
CA ASN A 228 -10.53 20.16 13.63
C ASN A 228 -11.81 19.63 12.94
N GLN A 229 -11.81 19.52 11.61
CA GLN A 229 -12.92 18.92 10.87
C GLN A 229 -12.69 17.42 10.65
N SER A 230 -13.79 16.67 10.57
CA SER A 230 -13.78 15.28 10.14
C SER A 230 -13.16 15.16 8.76
N SER A 231 -12.13 14.33 8.62
CA SER A 231 -11.47 14.08 7.32
C SER A 231 -12.34 13.25 6.38
N LEU A 232 -13.31 12.48 6.90
CA LEU A 232 -14.29 11.75 6.11
C LEU A 232 -15.71 12.26 6.35
N THR A 233 -16.51 12.26 5.30
CA THR A 233 -17.96 12.37 5.39
C THR A 233 -18.56 11.05 5.87
N GLU A 234 -19.81 11.08 6.35
CA GLU A 234 -20.52 9.87 6.78
C GLU A 234 -20.67 8.85 5.64
N ILE A 235 -20.90 9.32 4.41
CA ILE A 235 -20.98 8.46 3.22
C ILE A 235 -19.67 7.74 3.00
N GLN A 236 -18.54 8.44 3.07
CA GLN A 236 -17.21 7.87 2.90
C GLN A 236 -16.84 6.87 4.00
N ILE A 237 -17.21 7.15 5.27
CA ILE A 237 -17.03 6.20 6.38
C ILE A 237 -17.74 4.87 6.08
N ILE A 238 -19.00 4.94 5.61
CA ILE A 238 -19.78 3.75 5.27
C ILE A 238 -19.18 3.04 4.04
N GLU A 239 -18.70 3.79 3.06
CA GLU A 239 -18.07 3.24 1.86
C GLU A 239 -16.81 2.45 2.19
N VAL A 240 -15.90 3.02 2.99
CA VAL A 240 -14.69 2.32 3.48
C VAL A 240 -15.06 1.11 4.34
N SER A 241 -16.11 1.21 5.17
CA SER A 241 -16.57 0.07 5.97
C SER A 241 -17.11 -1.07 5.11
N LYS A 242 -17.81 -0.77 4.02
CA LYS A 242 -18.24 -1.77 3.03
C LYS A 242 -17.03 -2.40 2.32
N LEU A 243 -16.04 -1.58 1.94
CA LEU A 243 -14.77 -2.07 1.38
C LEU A 243 -14.15 -3.10 2.34
N ALA A 244 -13.92 -2.76 3.62
CA ALA A 244 -13.30 -3.66 4.59
C ALA A 244 -14.04 -4.99 4.74
N LYS A 245 -15.39 -4.95 4.80
CA LYS A 245 -16.22 -6.19 4.83
C LYS A 245 -16.04 -7.04 3.59
N HIS A 246 -16.00 -6.42 2.41
CA HIS A 246 -15.85 -7.15 1.14
C HIS A 246 -14.45 -7.77 1.04
N LEU A 247 -13.41 -7.02 1.42
CA LEU A 247 -12.04 -7.51 1.47
C LEU A 247 -11.90 -8.71 2.42
N GLU A 248 -12.45 -8.63 3.64
CA GLU A 248 -12.45 -9.73 4.61
C GLU A 248 -13.13 -10.98 4.04
N ALA A 249 -14.26 -10.81 3.32
CA ALA A 249 -14.96 -11.92 2.71
C ALA A 249 -14.16 -12.59 1.56
N ILE A 250 -13.42 -11.80 0.75
CA ILE A 250 -12.58 -12.35 -0.33
C ILE A 250 -11.33 -13.02 0.23
N MET A 251 -10.72 -12.42 1.26
CA MET A 251 -9.49 -12.91 1.88
C MET A 251 -9.73 -14.04 2.88
N GLU A 252 -11.00 -14.29 3.27
CA GLU A 252 -11.45 -15.29 4.25
C GLU A 252 -10.76 -15.14 5.63
N THR A 253 -10.26 -13.96 5.94
CA THR A 253 -9.56 -13.63 7.18
C THR A 253 -9.72 -12.14 7.50
N PRO A 254 -9.61 -11.73 8.79
CA PRO A 254 -9.53 -10.32 9.13
C PRO A 254 -8.40 -9.61 8.40
N ILE A 255 -8.66 -8.39 7.95
CA ILE A 255 -7.71 -7.62 7.14
C ILE A 255 -7.45 -6.22 7.71
N ASP A 256 -6.26 -5.70 7.41
CA ASP A 256 -6.03 -4.27 7.32
C ASP A 256 -5.87 -3.84 5.84
N ALA A 257 -6.32 -2.64 5.53
CA ALA A 257 -6.19 -2.10 4.18
C ALA A 257 -5.89 -0.61 4.20
N GLU A 258 -4.97 -0.20 3.32
CA GLU A 258 -4.68 1.20 3.03
C GLU A 258 -5.59 1.69 1.92
N TYR A 259 -6.18 2.87 2.11
CA TYR A 259 -7.07 3.48 1.13
C TYR A 259 -6.82 4.98 1.00
N SER A 260 -7.29 5.55 -0.11
CA SER A 260 -7.28 6.99 -0.36
C SER A 260 -8.54 7.42 -1.08
N PHE A 261 -8.93 8.68 -0.87
CA PHE A 261 -9.94 9.37 -1.66
C PHE A 261 -9.31 10.44 -2.55
N TYR A 262 -9.78 10.49 -3.79
CA TYR A 262 -9.52 11.57 -4.73
C TYR A 262 -10.77 11.85 -5.55
N ASN A 263 -11.23 13.10 -5.57
CA ASN A 263 -12.48 13.51 -6.25
C ASN A 263 -13.67 12.60 -5.86
N ASN A 264 -13.83 12.31 -4.57
CA ASN A 264 -14.83 11.40 -4.00
C ASN A 264 -14.75 9.94 -4.48
N ASN A 265 -13.72 9.52 -5.20
CA ASN A 265 -13.50 8.13 -5.56
C ASN A 265 -12.60 7.45 -4.54
N LEU A 266 -13.03 6.27 -4.07
CA LEU A 266 -12.28 5.43 -3.14
C LEU A 266 -11.32 4.51 -3.89
N TYR A 267 -10.04 4.59 -3.55
CA TYR A 267 -8.98 3.73 -4.09
C TYR A 267 -8.43 2.82 -3.01
N LEU A 268 -8.29 1.53 -3.34
CA LEU A 268 -7.58 0.55 -2.51
C LEU A 268 -6.10 0.57 -2.90
N LEU A 269 -5.22 0.85 -1.93
CA LEU A 269 -3.77 0.95 -2.16
C LEU A 269 -3.00 -0.28 -1.72
N GLN A 270 -3.46 -0.94 -0.64
CA GLN A 270 -2.87 -2.18 -0.11
C GLN A 270 -3.93 -2.93 0.70
N CYS A 271 -3.81 -4.27 0.75
CA CYS A 271 -4.61 -5.12 1.63
C CYS A 271 -3.77 -6.30 2.10
N ARG A 272 -3.81 -6.57 3.41
CA ARG A 272 -3.11 -7.70 4.01
C ARG A 272 -3.94 -8.35 5.13
N PRO A 273 -3.73 -9.65 5.41
CA PRO A 273 -4.29 -10.30 6.59
C PRO A 273 -3.73 -9.69 7.89
N ILE A 274 -4.57 -9.60 8.92
CA ILE A 274 -4.13 -9.31 10.29
C ILE A 274 -3.56 -10.59 10.88
N THR A 275 -2.26 -10.61 11.19
CA THR A 275 -1.56 -11.80 11.71
C THR A 275 -1.43 -11.82 13.23
N THR A 276 -1.59 -10.68 13.91
CA THR A 276 -1.53 -10.54 15.38
C THR A 276 -2.77 -9.81 15.89
N LEU A 277 -3.44 -10.41 16.84
CA LEU A 277 -4.57 -9.86 17.60
C LEU A 277 -4.25 -9.83 19.08
#